data_3bc43bf4ae34411ca548e2696e9f1ce4
#
_entry.id   3bc43bf4ae34411ca548e2696e9f1ce4
#
_cell.length_a   1.000
_cell.length_b   1.000
_cell.length_c   1.000
_cell.angle_alpha   90.00
_cell.angle_beta   90.00
_cell.angle_gamma   90.00
#
_symmetry.space_group_name_H-M   'P 1'
#
loop_
_entity.id
_entity.type
_entity.pdbx_description
1 polymer ?
#
loop_
_entity_poly.entity_id
_entity_poly.type
_entity_poly.pdbx_seq_one_letter_code
_entity_poly.pdbx_strand_id
1 'polypeptide(L)'
;YIAGLFGEDGLAMVDLWEEKPQVRRILGGYGRGQEPLPVYKMPHLRGWAVAGRRAYLPAIGRHEVLVVDTDTWQEVGRIAVAGQPVFVMARPDGRQVWVNFAVPDYHRVQVIDTTTQKIVRTLEPGKAVLHMEFTPRGEAVWISSRDANRVSVIDTQRFTTLAQLEVDAPSGVFFTSRAARTGF
;
A
#
# COMPACT_ATOMS: atom_id res chain seq x y z
N TYR A 1 0.91 -14.11 9.78
CA TYR A 1 1.77 -12.92 9.90
C TYR A 1 2.77 -12.86 8.77
N ILE A 2 2.94 -11.69 8.17
CA ILE A 2 3.93 -11.45 7.09
C ILE A 2 4.81 -10.28 7.49
N ALA A 3 6.11 -10.45 7.35
CA ALA A 3 7.12 -9.43 7.59
C ALA A 3 8.02 -9.25 6.38
N GLY A 4 8.22 -8.00 5.97
CA GLY A 4 9.33 -7.62 5.10
C GLY A 4 10.61 -7.54 5.92
N LEU A 5 11.68 -8.10 5.39
CA LEU A 5 12.98 -8.10 6.05
C LEU A 5 13.90 -7.09 5.36
N PHE A 6 14.38 -6.11 6.11
CA PHE A 6 15.27 -5.08 5.55
C PHE A 6 16.57 -5.70 5.05
N GLY A 7 16.86 -5.51 3.78
CA GLY A 7 18.09 -5.98 3.15
C GLY A 7 18.14 -7.48 2.85
N GLU A 8 17.04 -8.23 3.08
CA GLU A 8 16.92 -9.63 2.69
C GLU A 8 15.97 -9.82 1.52
N ASP A 9 16.11 -10.96 0.83
CA ASP A 9 15.23 -11.32 -0.27
C ASP A 9 13.90 -11.89 0.22
N GLY A 10 12.82 -11.53 -0.46
CA GLY A 10 11.48 -12.03 -0.16
C GLY A 10 10.88 -11.52 1.13
N LEU A 11 9.88 -12.25 1.61
CA LEU A 11 9.15 -11.99 2.84
C LEU A 11 9.25 -13.21 3.77
N ALA A 12 9.22 -12.97 5.07
CA ALA A 12 8.98 -14.01 6.06
C ALA A 12 7.47 -14.12 6.33
N MET A 13 6.95 -15.33 6.27
CA MET A 13 5.57 -15.64 6.60
C MET A 13 5.51 -16.67 7.73
N VAL A 14 4.61 -16.44 8.67
CA VAL A 14 4.30 -17.37 9.77
C VAL A 14 2.78 -17.52 9.85
N ASP A 15 2.29 -18.74 9.80
CA ASP A 15 0.92 -19.04 10.15
C ASP A 15 0.81 -19.13 11.67
N LEU A 16 0.08 -18.20 12.28
CA LEU A 16 -0.07 -18.14 13.73
C LEU A 16 -1.09 -19.16 14.27
N TRP A 17 -1.82 -19.83 13.40
CA TRP A 17 -2.81 -20.85 13.75
C TRP A 17 -2.27 -22.27 13.67
N GLU A 18 -1.04 -22.45 13.15
CA GLU A 18 -0.36 -23.74 13.21
C GLU A 18 0.04 -24.07 14.66
N GLU A 19 -0.10 -25.33 15.05
CA GLU A 19 0.28 -25.81 16.38
C GLU A 19 1.77 -25.58 16.68
N LYS A 20 2.61 -25.67 15.65
CA LYS A 20 4.04 -25.36 15.69
C LYS A 20 4.40 -24.36 14.58
N PRO A 21 4.19 -23.07 14.80
CA PRO A 21 4.43 -22.06 13.80
C PRO A 21 5.87 -22.09 13.27
N GLN A 22 6.00 -22.11 11.94
CA GLN A 22 7.30 -22.10 11.28
C GLN A 22 7.42 -20.91 10.35
N VAL A 23 8.63 -20.34 10.26
CA VAL A 23 8.92 -19.27 9.32
C VAL A 23 9.12 -19.86 7.94
N ARG A 24 8.30 -19.42 6.99
CA ARG A 24 8.44 -19.74 5.57
C ARG A 24 8.91 -18.50 4.79
N ARG A 25 9.78 -18.70 3.80
CA ARG A 25 10.16 -17.63 2.86
C ARG A 25 9.24 -17.69 1.64
N ILE A 26 8.71 -16.53 1.27
CA ILE A 26 7.84 -16.35 0.11
C ILE A 26 8.32 -15.17 -0.74
N LEU A 27 7.96 -15.14 -2.00
CA LEU A 27 8.19 -14.03 -2.94
C LEU A 27 9.67 -13.63 -3.05
N GLY A 28 10.57 -14.58 -3.34
CA GLY A 28 11.96 -14.30 -3.66
C GLY A 28 12.15 -13.45 -4.94
N GLY A 29 13.31 -12.85 -5.10
CA GLY A 29 13.65 -12.03 -6.26
C GLY A 29 13.28 -10.53 -6.11
N TYR A 30 12.94 -10.07 -4.90
CA TYR A 30 12.50 -8.70 -4.62
C TYR A 30 13.30 -8.03 -3.48
N GLY A 31 14.39 -8.61 -3.06
CA GLY A 31 15.20 -8.15 -1.97
C GLY A 31 16.58 -7.64 -2.39
N ARG A 32 17.46 -7.56 -1.42
CA ARG A 32 18.85 -7.13 -1.59
C ARG A 32 19.58 -8.01 -2.61
N GLY A 33 20.39 -7.39 -3.46
CA GLY A 33 21.12 -8.07 -4.53
C GLY A 33 20.35 -8.26 -5.82
N GLN A 34 19.08 -7.84 -5.87
CA GLN A 34 18.29 -7.83 -7.11
C GLN A 34 18.43 -6.48 -7.81
N GLU A 35 18.72 -6.49 -9.11
CA GLU A 35 18.87 -5.28 -9.91
C GLU A 35 17.55 -4.84 -10.57
N PRO A 36 17.31 -3.51 -10.68
CA PRO A 36 17.90 -2.41 -9.94
C PRO A 36 17.16 -2.18 -8.61
N LEU A 37 17.88 -2.02 -7.52
CA LEU A 37 17.27 -1.77 -6.20
C LEU A 37 17.79 -0.49 -5.58
N PRO A 38 17.22 0.69 -5.87
CA PRO A 38 17.64 1.93 -5.25
C PRO A 38 17.32 1.99 -3.75
N VAL A 39 16.36 1.21 -3.28
CA VAL A 39 15.95 1.16 -1.87
C VAL A 39 15.61 -0.29 -1.49
N TYR A 40 16.29 -0.81 -0.47
CA TYR A 40 16.01 -2.13 0.11
C TYR A 40 14.90 -2.04 1.16
N LYS A 41 13.73 -1.63 0.77
CA LYS A 41 12.62 -1.54 1.69
C LYS A 41 11.53 -2.50 1.26
N MET A 42 11.38 -3.56 2.00
CA MET A 42 10.26 -4.49 1.85
C MET A 42 9.01 -3.91 2.50
N PRO A 43 7.82 -4.38 2.15
CA PRO A 43 6.60 -3.92 2.79
C PRO A 43 6.73 -4.07 4.29
N HIS A 44 6.63 -2.97 5.00
CA HIS A 44 6.56 -3.00 6.45
C HIS A 44 5.10 -3.04 6.90
N LEU A 45 4.89 -3.15 8.20
CA LEU A 45 3.58 -3.31 8.79
C LEU A 45 2.55 -2.34 8.17
N ARG A 46 1.49 -2.89 7.58
CA ARG A 46 0.43 -2.17 6.85
C ARG A 46 0.87 -1.46 5.56
N GLY A 47 2.04 -1.78 5.03
CA GLY A 47 2.46 -1.31 3.71
C GLY A 47 1.86 -2.11 2.55
N TRP A 48 1.06 -3.13 2.82
CA TRP A 48 0.41 -4.00 1.85
C TRP A 48 -1.08 -4.18 2.18
N ALA A 49 -1.85 -4.65 1.22
CA ALA A 49 -3.30 -4.72 1.33
C ALA A 49 -3.85 -6.09 0.93
N VAL A 50 -5.02 -6.43 1.46
CA VAL A 50 -5.81 -7.60 1.02
C VAL A 50 -7.15 -7.10 0.48
N ALA A 51 -7.53 -7.61 -0.69
CA ALA A 51 -8.83 -7.39 -1.31
C ALA A 51 -9.35 -8.73 -1.85
N GLY A 52 -10.37 -9.27 -1.22
CA GLY A 52 -10.87 -10.61 -1.49
C GLY A 52 -9.78 -11.67 -1.25
N ARG A 53 -9.52 -12.51 -2.24
CA ARG A 53 -8.48 -13.55 -2.19
C ARG A 53 -7.13 -13.09 -2.76
N ARG A 54 -6.89 -11.79 -2.86
CA ARG A 54 -5.64 -11.24 -3.39
C ARG A 54 -4.98 -10.34 -2.36
N ALA A 55 -3.69 -10.53 -2.19
CA ALA A 55 -2.82 -9.58 -1.50
C ALA A 55 -2.07 -8.74 -2.54
N TYR A 56 -1.92 -7.47 -2.24
CA TYR A 56 -1.23 -6.47 -3.06
C TYR A 56 -0.02 -5.97 -2.29
N LEU A 57 1.18 -6.24 -2.79
CA LEU A 57 2.43 -5.96 -2.09
C LEU A 57 3.33 -5.03 -2.92
N PRO A 58 3.90 -3.99 -2.33
CA PRO A 58 4.79 -3.08 -3.03
C PRO A 58 6.17 -3.73 -3.29
N ALA A 59 6.54 -3.90 -4.55
CA ALA A 59 7.88 -4.27 -4.98
C ALA A 59 8.67 -2.99 -5.31
N ILE A 60 9.22 -2.35 -4.28
CA ILE A 60 9.77 -0.99 -4.32
C ILE A 60 10.83 -0.86 -5.41
N GLY A 61 11.84 -1.74 -5.44
CA GLY A 61 12.94 -1.67 -6.39
C GLY A 61 12.56 -1.99 -7.84
N ARG A 62 11.35 -2.50 -8.09
CA ARG A 62 10.89 -2.86 -9.43
C ARG A 62 9.78 -1.97 -9.97
N HIS A 63 9.32 -0.99 -9.19
CA HIS A 63 8.19 -0.12 -9.53
C HIS A 63 6.94 -0.91 -9.91
N GLU A 64 6.64 -1.92 -9.11
CA GLU A 64 5.52 -2.83 -9.32
C GLU A 64 4.74 -3.05 -8.04
N VAL A 65 3.45 -3.34 -8.17
CA VAL A 65 2.63 -3.95 -7.13
C VAL A 65 2.43 -5.41 -7.49
N LEU A 66 2.87 -6.31 -6.63
CA LEU A 66 2.68 -7.74 -6.80
C LEU A 66 1.25 -8.10 -6.43
N VAL A 67 0.64 -8.97 -7.21
CA VAL A 67 -0.66 -9.57 -6.90
C VAL A 67 -0.41 -11.02 -6.51
N VAL A 68 -0.77 -11.35 -5.29
CA VAL A 68 -0.48 -12.64 -4.67
C VAL A 68 -1.78 -13.32 -4.26
N ASP A 69 -1.90 -14.60 -4.52
CA ASP A 69 -3.02 -15.39 -4.04
C ASP A 69 -2.85 -15.67 -2.54
N THR A 70 -3.86 -15.38 -1.72
CA THR A 70 -3.77 -15.48 -0.25
C THR A 70 -3.84 -16.89 0.29
N ASP A 71 -4.28 -17.86 -0.50
CA ASP A 71 -4.33 -19.25 -0.07
C ASP A 71 -2.98 -19.95 -0.31
N THR A 72 -2.36 -19.65 -1.46
CA THR A 72 -1.10 -20.31 -1.85
C THR A 72 0.14 -19.49 -1.56
N TRP A 73 -0.01 -18.17 -1.38
CA TRP A 73 1.07 -17.18 -1.28
C TRP A 73 2.01 -17.18 -2.49
N GLN A 74 1.44 -17.54 -3.64
CA GLN A 74 2.13 -17.47 -4.93
C GLN A 74 1.78 -16.18 -5.65
N GLU A 75 2.76 -15.60 -6.34
CA GLU A 75 2.52 -14.50 -7.26
C GLU A 75 1.62 -14.98 -8.41
N VAL A 76 0.54 -14.25 -8.65
CA VAL A 76 -0.41 -14.51 -9.74
C VAL A 76 -0.49 -13.37 -10.74
N GLY A 77 0.21 -12.28 -10.48
CA GLY A 77 0.29 -11.13 -11.37
C GLY A 77 1.12 -10.01 -10.78
N ARG A 78 1.39 -9.02 -11.62
CA ARG A 78 2.08 -7.79 -11.24
C ARG A 78 1.54 -6.61 -12.02
N ILE A 79 1.54 -5.44 -11.40
CA ILE A 79 1.02 -4.21 -11.96
C ILE A 79 2.14 -3.19 -11.95
N ALA A 80 2.59 -2.77 -13.13
CA ALA A 80 3.57 -1.69 -13.24
C ALA A 80 2.95 -0.38 -12.73
N VAL A 81 3.69 0.37 -11.91
CA VAL A 81 3.28 1.62 -11.30
C VAL A 81 4.28 2.74 -11.60
N ALA A 82 3.89 3.99 -11.33
CA ALA A 82 4.64 5.19 -11.74
C ALA A 82 6.05 5.30 -11.13
N GLY A 83 6.27 4.71 -9.96
CA GLY A 83 7.53 4.86 -9.24
C GLY A 83 7.70 3.80 -8.16
N GLN A 84 8.54 4.07 -7.17
CA GLN A 84 8.79 3.17 -6.04
C GLN A 84 7.59 3.13 -5.10
N PRO A 85 6.74 2.08 -5.11
CA PRO A 85 5.57 2.02 -4.25
C PRO A 85 5.98 1.85 -2.79
N VAL A 86 5.35 2.60 -1.89
CA VAL A 86 5.67 2.56 -0.45
C VAL A 86 4.54 1.92 0.35
N PHE A 87 3.32 2.47 0.21
CA PHE A 87 2.13 1.92 0.83
C PHE A 87 1.13 1.51 -0.23
N VAL A 88 0.51 0.38 0.02
CA VAL A 88 -0.56 -0.17 -0.80
C VAL A 88 -1.75 -0.41 0.14
N MET A 89 -2.85 0.28 -0.09
CA MET A 89 -4.01 0.25 0.79
C MET A 89 -5.28 -0.12 0.03
N ALA A 90 -6.00 -1.12 0.51
CA ALA A 90 -7.30 -1.49 -0.06
C ALA A 90 -8.40 -0.58 0.47
N ARG A 91 -9.28 -0.13 -0.42
CA ARG A 91 -10.57 0.42 -0.04
C ARG A 91 -11.38 -0.64 0.72
N PRO A 92 -12.17 -0.29 1.75
CA PRO A 92 -12.86 -1.26 2.59
C PRO A 92 -13.74 -2.29 1.87
N ASP A 93 -14.28 -1.96 0.70
CA ASP A 93 -15.06 -2.88 -0.13
C ASP A 93 -14.21 -3.80 -1.03
N GLY A 94 -12.88 -3.64 -1.00
CA GLY A 94 -11.96 -4.43 -1.80
C GLY A 94 -11.94 -4.14 -3.29
N ARG A 95 -12.69 -3.15 -3.80
CA ARG A 95 -12.77 -2.85 -5.25
C ARG A 95 -11.62 -2.02 -5.78
N GLN A 96 -10.91 -1.33 -4.92
CA GLN A 96 -9.79 -0.47 -5.28
C GLN A 96 -8.61 -0.69 -4.34
N VAL A 97 -7.43 -0.54 -4.90
CA VAL A 97 -6.17 -0.47 -4.16
C VAL A 97 -5.47 0.84 -4.52
N TRP A 98 -5.08 1.60 -3.50
CA TRP A 98 -4.43 2.89 -3.64
C TRP A 98 -2.97 2.78 -3.26
N VAL A 99 -2.09 3.40 -4.06
CA VAL A 99 -0.63 3.27 -3.96
C VAL A 99 -0.01 4.65 -3.95
N ASN A 100 0.84 4.94 -2.96
CA ASN A 100 1.71 6.12 -2.96
C ASN A 100 3.17 5.72 -3.21
N PHE A 101 4.03 6.70 -3.43
CA PHE A 101 5.39 6.49 -3.93
C PHE A 101 6.44 7.21 -3.10
N ALA A 102 7.68 6.68 -3.16
CA ALA A 102 8.88 7.38 -2.72
C ALA A 102 9.35 8.42 -3.74
N VAL A 103 10.40 9.18 -3.40
CA VAL A 103 11.08 10.11 -4.31
C VAL A 103 11.54 9.37 -5.58
N PRO A 104 11.39 9.95 -6.79
CA PRO A 104 10.92 11.32 -7.08
C PRO A 104 9.41 11.47 -7.23
N ASP A 105 8.65 10.36 -7.26
CA ASP A 105 7.22 10.33 -7.58
C ASP A 105 6.31 10.51 -6.34
N TYR A 106 6.88 10.94 -5.22
CA TYR A 106 6.26 11.07 -3.90
C TYR A 106 5.09 12.07 -3.83
N HIS A 107 4.77 12.77 -4.91
CA HIS A 107 3.61 13.67 -5.05
C HIS A 107 2.37 12.96 -5.63
N ARG A 108 2.53 11.71 -6.06
CA ARG A 108 1.50 10.94 -6.76
C ARG A 108 0.84 9.88 -5.88
N VAL A 109 -0.39 9.57 -6.26
CA VAL A 109 -1.14 8.40 -5.80
C VAL A 109 -1.78 7.75 -7.01
N GLN A 110 -1.65 6.43 -7.17
CA GLN A 110 -2.32 5.67 -8.21
C GLN A 110 -3.40 4.77 -7.62
N VAL A 111 -4.50 4.63 -8.35
CA VAL A 111 -5.63 3.78 -7.99
C VAL A 111 -5.70 2.62 -8.96
N ILE A 112 -5.68 1.42 -8.41
CA ILE A 112 -5.81 0.16 -9.14
C ILE A 112 -7.22 -0.37 -8.92
N ASP A 113 -7.92 -0.72 -9.99
CA ASP A 113 -9.16 -1.48 -9.93
C ASP A 113 -8.82 -2.97 -9.74
N THR A 114 -9.37 -3.59 -8.70
CA THR A 114 -9.02 -4.97 -8.32
C THR A 114 -9.64 -6.03 -9.23
N THR A 115 -10.68 -5.69 -9.98
CA THR A 115 -11.32 -6.59 -10.94
C THR A 115 -10.52 -6.68 -12.22
N THR A 116 -10.11 -5.53 -12.75
CA THR A 116 -9.38 -5.45 -14.02
C THR A 116 -7.86 -5.53 -13.87
N GLN A 117 -7.34 -5.36 -12.64
CA GLN A 117 -5.91 -5.28 -12.32
C GLN A 117 -5.20 -4.15 -13.08
N LYS A 118 -5.90 -3.05 -13.33
CA LYS A 118 -5.39 -1.90 -14.08
C LYS A 118 -5.42 -0.63 -13.24
N ILE A 119 -4.48 0.28 -13.51
CA ILE A 119 -4.52 1.63 -12.99
C ILE A 119 -5.68 2.38 -13.66
N VAL A 120 -6.62 2.85 -12.86
CA VAL A 120 -7.79 3.60 -13.34
C VAL A 120 -7.68 5.09 -13.08
N ARG A 121 -6.78 5.53 -12.19
CA ARG A 121 -6.56 6.93 -11.89
C ARG A 121 -5.15 7.18 -11.36
N THR A 122 -4.59 8.33 -11.72
CA THR A 122 -3.43 8.94 -11.08
C THR A 122 -3.86 10.30 -10.52
N LEU A 123 -3.52 10.56 -9.26
CA LEU A 123 -3.85 11.77 -8.52
C LEU A 123 -2.56 12.43 -8.03
N GLU A 124 -2.58 13.74 -7.86
CA GLU A 124 -1.48 14.53 -7.33
C GLU A 124 -1.95 15.40 -6.14
N PRO A 125 -2.21 14.80 -4.97
CA PRO A 125 -2.76 15.52 -3.82
C PRO A 125 -1.79 16.54 -3.19
N GLY A 126 -0.49 16.42 -3.46
CA GLY A 126 0.55 17.32 -2.97
C GLY A 126 1.89 16.62 -2.81
N LYS A 127 2.94 17.38 -2.49
CA LYS A 127 4.29 16.85 -2.28
C LYS A 127 4.40 16.05 -0.98
N ALA A 128 5.19 14.98 -1.02
CA ALA A 128 5.45 14.07 0.08
C ALA A 128 4.16 13.43 0.66
N VAL A 129 3.46 12.68 -0.19
CA VAL A 129 2.35 11.83 0.26
C VAL A 129 2.92 10.75 1.19
N LEU A 130 2.67 10.87 2.50
CA LEU A 130 3.21 9.94 3.50
C LEU A 130 2.22 8.88 3.93
N HIS A 131 0.94 9.22 4.03
CA HIS A 131 -0.07 8.27 4.50
C HIS A 131 -1.42 8.52 3.84
N MET A 132 -2.20 7.44 3.75
CA MET A 132 -3.57 7.45 3.28
C MET A 132 -4.43 6.67 4.28
N GLU A 133 -5.65 7.12 4.55
CA GLU A 133 -6.59 6.40 5.40
C GLU A 133 -8.01 6.55 4.83
N PHE A 134 -8.69 5.43 4.64
CA PHE A 134 -10.09 5.43 4.18
C PHE A 134 -11.07 5.68 5.31
N THR A 135 -12.17 6.36 5.01
CA THR A 135 -13.34 6.33 5.88
C THR A 135 -13.83 4.89 6.06
N PRO A 136 -14.54 4.57 7.16
CA PRO A 136 -14.90 3.18 7.49
C PRO A 136 -15.64 2.41 6.39
N ARG A 137 -16.40 3.09 5.55
CA ARG A 137 -17.10 2.49 4.40
C ARG A 137 -16.41 2.76 3.06
N GLY A 138 -15.32 3.54 3.06
CA GLY A 138 -14.52 3.81 1.88
C GLY A 138 -15.10 4.89 0.95
N GLU A 139 -16.01 5.74 1.40
CA GLU A 139 -16.55 6.84 0.58
C GLU A 139 -15.49 7.89 0.26
N ALA A 140 -14.58 8.12 1.19
CA ALA A 140 -13.49 9.05 1.03
C ALA A 140 -12.17 8.47 1.54
N VAL A 141 -11.08 9.03 1.05
CA VAL A 141 -9.72 8.79 1.54
C VAL A 141 -9.10 10.10 2.00
N TRP A 142 -8.46 10.07 3.14
CA TRP A 142 -7.69 11.18 3.70
C TRP A 142 -6.22 10.95 3.39
N ILE A 143 -5.59 11.92 2.77
CA ILE A 143 -4.21 11.83 2.27
C ILE A 143 -3.37 12.94 2.88
N SER A 144 -2.33 12.56 3.63
CA SER A 144 -1.35 13.52 4.14
C SER A 144 -0.29 13.82 3.10
N SER A 145 -0.06 15.10 2.83
CA SER A 145 0.98 15.62 1.94
C SER A 145 1.90 16.52 2.75
N ARG A 146 2.97 15.95 3.33
CA ARG A 146 3.82 16.61 4.33
C ARG A 146 4.42 17.91 3.82
N ASP A 147 5.09 17.86 2.68
CA ASP A 147 5.83 19.01 2.13
C ASP A 147 4.89 20.03 1.43
N ALA A 148 3.61 19.72 1.37
CA ALA A 148 2.56 20.63 0.95
C ALA A 148 1.75 21.20 2.13
N ASN A 149 2.10 20.86 3.38
CA ASN A 149 1.40 21.28 4.61
C ASN A 149 -0.11 21.07 4.51
N ARG A 150 -0.53 19.89 4.04
CA ARG A 150 -1.93 19.68 3.70
C ARG A 150 -2.39 18.26 3.93
N VAL A 151 -3.64 18.13 4.38
CA VAL A 151 -4.40 16.88 4.31
C VAL A 151 -5.54 17.09 3.31
N SER A 152 -5.59 16.24 2.28
CA SER A 152 -6.63 16.23 1.26
C SER A 152 -7.64 15.13 1.54
N VAL A 153 -8.93 15.43 1.42
CA VAL A 153 -10.02 14.46 1.49
C VAL A 153 -10.57 14.28 0.10
N ILE A 154 -10.52 13.07 -0.43
CA ILE A 154 -10.85 12.77 -1.82
C ILE A 154 -11.98 11.75 -1.87
N ASP A 155 -13.01 12.01 -2.69
CA ASP A 155 -14.07 11.04 -3.02
C ASP A 155 -13.46 9.85 -3.79
N THR A 156 -13.70 8.64 -3.32
CA THR A 156 -13.09 7.44 -3.88
C THR A 156 -13.77 6.90 -5.14
N GLN A 157 -14.93 7.42 -5.50
CA GLN A 157 -15.66 7.05 -6.73
C GLN A 157 -15.45 8.09 -7.83
N ARG A 158 -15.59 9.38 -7.49
CA ARG A 158 -15.45 10.49 -8.45
C ARG A 158 -14.01 10.96 -8.59
N PHE A 159 -13.15 10.63 -7.63
CA PHE A 159 -11.75 11.09 -7.54
C PHE A 159 -11.63 12.62 -7.47
N THR A 160 -12.65 13.27 -6.92
CA THR A 160 -12.67 14.72 -6.70
C THR A 160 -12.28 15.04 -5.27
N THR A 161 -11.60 16.17 -5.09
CA THR A 161 -11.29 16.71 -3.77
C THR A 161 -12.56 17.23 -3.11
N LEU A 162 -12.91 16.69 -1.95
CA LEU A 162 -14.04 17.11 -1.13
C LEU A 162 -13.65 18.23 -0.16
N ALA A 163 -12.45 18.16 0.39
CA ALA A 163 -11.91 19.14 1.32
C ALA A 163 -10.38 19.14 1.30
N GLN A 164 -9.80 20.26 1.69
CA GLN A 164 -8.37 20.40 1.97
C GLN A 164 -8.21 21.12 3.30
N LEU A 165 -7.38 20.58 4.17
CA LEU A 165 -7.08 21.10 5.48
C LEU A 165 -5.61 21.52 5.52
N GLU A 166 -5.35 22.73 5.96
CA GLU A 166 -3.98 23.17 6.25
C GLU A 166 -3.51 22.54 7.56
N VAL A 167 -2.46 21.76 7.49
CA VAL A 167 -1.84 21.07 8.63
C VAL A 167 -0.34 21.12 8.44
N ASP A 168 0.38 21.64 9.40
CA ASP A 168 1.84 21.74 9.33
C ASP A 168 2.47 20.34 9.36
N ALA A 169 3.27 20.06 8.33
CA ALA A 169 4.03 18.82 8.13
C ALA A 169 3.26 17.52 8.50
N PRO A 170 2.04 17.30 7.98
CA PRO A 170 1.22 16.15 8.37
C PRO A 170 1.92 14.83 7.98
N SER A 171 1.79 13.84 8.84
CA SER A 171 2.36 12.50 8.65
C SER A 171 1.26 11.43 8.67
N GLY A 172 1.16 10.63 9.73
CA GLY A 172 0.15 9.58 9.84
C GLY A 172 -1.27 10.15 10.05
N VAL A 173 -2.24 9.56 9.37
CA VAL A 173 -3.68 9.80 9.56
C VAL A 173 -4.31 8.49 10.01
N PHE A 174 -5.00 8.49 11.16
CA PHE A 174 -5.60 7.29 11.72
C PHE A 174 -7.01 7.59 12.24
N PHE A 175 -7.98 6.83 11.79
CA PHE A 175 -9.35 6.93 12.31
C PHE A 175 -9.52 6.04 13.54
N THR A 176 -10.15 6.58 14.58
CA THR A 176 -10.45 5.87 15.81
C THR A 176 -11.32 4.63 15.58
N SER A 177 -12.27 4.69 14.64
CA SER A 177 -13.10 3.54 14.24
C SER A 177 -12.29 2.37 13.70
N ARG A 178 -11.15 2.63 13.06
CA ARG A 178 -10.23 1.59 12.60
C ARG A 178 -9.42 1.03 13.76
N ALA A 179 -8.94 1.88 14.65
CA ALA A 179 -8.23 1.45 15.85
C ALA A 179 -9.08 0.50 16.71
N ALA A 180 -10.38 0.79 16.85
CA ALA A 180 -11.32 -0.08 17.56
C ALA A 180 -11.54 -1.45 16.87
N ARG A 181 -11.41 -1.53 15.55
CA ARG A 181 -11.56 -2.79 14.80
C ARG A 181 -10.29 -3.65 14.74
N THR A 182 -9.14 -3.06 14.95
CA THR A 182 -7.85 -3.78 14.95
C THR A 182 -7.48 -4.35 16.31
N GLY A 183 -8.31 -4.13 17.30
CA GLY A 183 -8.21 -4.72 18.64
C GLY A 183 -9.02 -6.00 18.82
N PHE A 184 -9.33 -6.74 17.73
CA PHE A 184 -10.05 -8.03 17.72
C PHE A 184 -11.53 -7.98 18.04
#